data_b65d820909fa3a43064d16f949a48ec2
#
_entry.id   b65d820909fa3a43064d16f949a48ec2
#
_cell.length_a   1.000
_cell.length_b   1.000
_cell.length_c   1.000
_cell.angle_alpha   90.00
_cell.angle_beta   90.00
_cell.angle_gamma   90.00
#
_symmetry.space_group_name_H-M   'P 1'
#
loop_
_entity.id
_entity.type
_entity.pdbx_description
1 polymer ?
#
loop_
_entity_poly.entity_id
_entity_poly.type
_entity_poly.pdbx_seq_one_letter_code
_entity_poly.pdbx_strand_id
1 'polypeptide(L)'
;AHFGSREELQISVIREYHNRFEQEVFYPAMSSPRGVARLRAMFDNWMKRTSIEIDSGCIYISGAIEFGDRTGLVRDALVSSVMTWHAAMKRAIEHCKELGQLRDEVSPEQMLFEIHGLILALHYEARFLQTPESIDRAITGFNNILARCSQPAAAKALTLSTQTIKE
;
A
#
# COMPACT_ATOMS: atom_id res chain seq x y z
N ALA A 1 -13.71 19.67 -20.13
CA ALA A 1 -12.29 20.02 -20.25
C ALA A 1 -11.79 19.52 -21.60
N HIS A 2 -11.14 20.39 -22.37
CA HIS A 2 -10.51 19.99 -23.63
C HIS A 2 -9.06 19.56 -23.33
N PHE A 3 -8.71 18.34 -23.70
CA PHE A 3 -7.34 17.85 -23.65
C PHE A 3 -6.71 18.05 -25.03
N GLY A 4 -5.53 18.67 -25.10
CA GLY A 4 -4.84 18.96 -26.36
C GLY A 4 -4.27 17.69 -27.03
N SER A 5 -4.09 16.59 -26.28
CA SER A 5 -3.58 15.35 -26.81
C SER A 5 -4.07 14.14 -25.98
N ARG A 6 -3.94 12.94 -26.56
CA ARG A 6 -4.19 11.67 -25.87
C ARG A 6 -3.26 11.52 -24.64
N GLU A 7 -2.03 11.96 -24.77
CA GLU A 7 -1.03 11.91 -23.68
C GLU A 7 -1.46 12.80 -22.51
N GLU A 8 -1.91 14.02 -22.76
CA GLU A 8 -2.41 14.92 -21.72
C GLU A 8 -3.62 14.32 -20.99
N LEU A 9 -4.53 13.68 -21.72
CA LEU A 9 -5.65 12.97 -21.13
C LEU A 9 -5.19 11.82 -20.22
N GLN A 10 -4.25 11.00 -20.69
CA GLN A 10 -3.71 9.90 -19.90
C GLN A 10 -3.03 10.39 -18.62
N ILE A 11 -2.24 11.45 -18.69
CA ILE A 11 -1.60 12.08 -17.53
C ILE A 11 -2.65 12.61 -16.54
N SER A 12 -3.70 13.25 -17.05
CA SER A 12 -4.81 13.74 -16.22
C SER A 12 -5.52 12.61 -15.48
N VAL A 13 -5.76 11.48 -16.13
CA VAL A 13 -6.34 10.27 -15.51
C VAL A 13 -5.44 9.72 -14.42
N ILE A 14 -4.13 9.65 -14.64
CA ILE A 14 -3.16 9.19 -13.63
C ILE A 14 -3.18 10.12 -12.41
N ARG A 15 -3.20 11.43 -12.61
CA ARG A 15 -3.24 12.41 -11.51
C ARG A 15 -4.53 12.29 -10.70
N GLU A 16 -5.67 12.15 -11.34
CA GLU A 16 -6.95 11.95 -10.64
C GLU A 16 -6.97 10.63 -9.86
N TYR A 17 -6.46 9.55 -10.45
CA TYR A 17 -6.33 8.28 -9.78
C TYR A 17 -5.44 8.39 -8.53
N HIS A 18 -4.30 9.08 -8.66
CA HIS A 18 -3.38 9.30 -7.54
C HIS A 18 -4.02 10.13 -6.42
N ASN A 19 -4.74 11.20 -6.75
CA ASN A 19 -5.46 12.00 -5.77
C ASN A 19 -6.47 11.16 -4.98
N ARG A 20 -7.26 10.34 -5.65
CA ARG A 20 -8.22 9.44 -4.99
C ARG A 20 -7.52 8.40 -4.14
N PHE A 21 -6.41 7.85 -4.62
CA PHE A 21 -5.60 6.90 -3.86
C PHE A 21 -5.10 7.51 -2.55
N GLU A 22 -4.58 8.72 -2.57
CA GLU A 22 -4.15 9.43 -1.35
C GLU A 22 -5.32 9.69 -0.40
N GLN A 23 -6.45 10.14 -0.92
CA GLN A 23 -7.65 10.43 -0.12
C GLN A 23 -8.26 9.19 0.52
N GLU A 24 -8.16 8.04 -0.09
CA GLU A 24 -8.74 6.80 0.39
C GLU A 24 -7.78 5.98 1.27
N VAL A 25 -6.49 6.02 0.99
CA VAL A 25 -5.49 5.19 1.66
C VAL A 25 -4.71 5.95 2.73
N PHE A 26 -4.12 7.09 2.38
CA PHE A 26 -3.15 7.76 3.25
C PHE A 26 -3.79 8.79 4.19
N TYR A 27 -4.60 9.71 3.68
CA TYR A 27 -5.15 10.78 4.52
C TYR A 27 -6.00 10.28 5.68
N PRO A 28 -6.90 9.28 5.52
CA PRO A 28 -7.64 8.74 6.66
C PRO A 28 -6.75 8.09 7.72
N ALA A 29 -5.62 7.52 7.31
CA ALA A 29 -4.68 6.90 8.23
C ALA A 29 -3.93 7.92 9.12
N MET A 30 -3.91 9.19 8.75
CA MET A 30 -3.30 10.25 9.55
C MET A 30 -3.99 10.47 10.90
N SER A 31 -5.26 10.08 11.05
CA SER A 31 -5.97 10.10 12.33
C SER A 31 -5.47 9.03 13.31
N SER A 32 -4.82 7.98 12.83
CA SER A 32 -4.20 6.97 13.67
C SER A 32 -2.84 7.46 14.20
N PRO A 33 -2.43 7.05 15.43
CA PRO A 33 -1.12 7.39 15.96
C PRO A 33 0.01 6.97 15.04
N ARG A 34 1.10 7.75 15.01
CA ARG A 34 2.32 7.35 14.30
C ARG A 34 2.81 5.98 14.76
N GLY A 35 3.42 5.24 13.86
CA GLY A 35 3.95 3.93 14.12
C GLY A 35 3.09 2.81 13.53
N VAL A 36 3.10 1.64 14.14
CA VAL A 36 2.42 0.43 13.64
C VAL A 36 0.91 0.66 13.45
N ALA A 37 0.25 1.43 14.32
CA ALA A 37 -1.17 1.73 14.19
C ALA A 37 -1.47 2.46 12.87
N ARG A 38 -0.69 3.48 12.52
CA ARG A 38 -0.85 4.21 11.25
C ARG A 38 -0.49 3.35 10.04
N LEU A 39 0.59 2.59 10.12
CA LEU A 39 0.99 1.67 9.04
C LEU A 39 -0.11 0.63 8.77
N ARG A 40 -0.70 0.06 9.82
CA ARG A 40 -1.84 -0.86 9.70
C ARG A 40 -3.05 -0.17 9.08
N ALA A 41 -3.38 1.04 9.50
CA ALA A 41 -4.49 1.80 8.92
C ALA A 41 -4.29 2.05 7.41
N MET A 42 -3.09 2.40 6.98
CA MET A 42 -2.75 2.53 5.55
C MET A 42 -3.00 1.22 4.79
N PHE A 43 -2.52 0.10 5.33
CA PHE A 43 -2.73 -1.20 4.71
C PHE A 43 -4.20 -1.61 4.66
N ASP A 44 -4.94 -1.44 5.75
CA ASP A 44 -6.37 -1.78 5.81
C ASP A 44 -7.20 -0.93 4.84
N ASN A 45 -6.90 0.37 4.73
CA ASN A 45 -7.53 1.25 3.74
C ASN A 45 -7.20 0.80 2.31
N TRP A 46 -5.97 0.37 2.07
CA TRP A 46 -5.58 -0.17 0.77
C TRP A 46 -6.33 -1.46 0.44
N MET A 47 -6.51 -2.36 1.41
CA MET A 47 -7.30 -3.59 1.20
C MET A 47 -8.75 -3.28 0.86
N LYS A 48 -9.38 -2.28 1.50
CA LYS A 48 -10.74 -1.82 1.14
C LYS A 48 -10.80 -1.32 -0.30
N ARG A 49 -9.83 -0.51 -0.70
CA ARG A 49 -9.73 -0.02 -2.08
C ARG A 49 -9.52 -1.17 -3.06
N THR A 50 -8.62 -2.10 -2.76
CA THR A 50 -8.33 -3.25 -3.62
C THR A 50 -9.57 -4.12 -3.83
N SER A 51 -10.43 -4.30 -2.83
CA SER A 51 -11.67 -5.06 -3.00
C SER A 51 -12.59 -4.47 -4.07
N ILE A 52 -12.56 -3.16 -4.27
CA ILE A 52 -13.28 -2.48 -5.37
C ILE A 52 -12.49 -2.63 -6.69
N GLU A 53 -11.18 -2.52 -6.65
CA GLU A 53 -10.29 -2.59 -7.83
C GLU A 53 -10.15 -4.00 -8.43
N ILE A 54 -10.57 -5.05 -7.73
CA ILE A 54 -10.62 -6.40 -8.30
C ILE A 54 -11.44 -6.41 -9.59
N ASP A 55 -12.52 -5.66 -9.65
CA ASP A 55 -13.36 -5.57 -10.84
C ASP A 55 -12.86 -4.53 -11.85
N SER A 56 -12.42 -3.36 -11.40
CA SER A 56 -12.06 -2.23 -12.26
C SER A 56 -10.57 -2.18 -12.68
N GLY A 57 -9.68 -2.81 -11.91
CA GLY A 57 -8.24 -2.78 -12.09
C GLY A 57 -7.55 -1.60 -11.38
N CYS A 58 -6.24 -1.71 -11.30
CA CYS A 58 -5.36 -0.70 -10.70
C CYS A 58 -4.51 -0.04 -11.78
N ILE A 59 -4.63 1.28 -11.94
CA ILE A 59 -3.89 2.03 -12.95
C ILE A 59 -2.37 1.95 -12.73
N TYR A 60 -1.90 1.90 -11.48
CA TYR A 60 -0.47 1.75 -11.21
C TYR A 60 0.09 0.42 -11.74
N ILE A 61 -0.68 -0.67 -11.63
CA ILE A 61 -0.26 -1.99 -12.10
C ILE A 61 -0.40 -2.11 -13.60
N SER A 62 -1.58 -1.81 -14.15
CA SER A 62 -1.84 -1.90 -15.60
C SER A 62 -1.00 -0.91 -16.39
N GLY A 63 -0.85 0.32 -15.88
CA GLY A 63 -0.01 1.34 -16.50
C GLY A 63 1.48 0.96 -16.49
N ALA A 64 1.98 0.33 -15.43
CA ALA A 64 3.36 -0.13 -15.38
C ALA A 64 3.63 -1.20 -16.45
N ILE A 65 2.68 -2.09 -16.70
CA ILE A 65 2.78 -3.10 -17.77
C ILE A 65 2.73 -2.45 -19.16
N GLU A 66 1.81 -1.52 -19.37
CA GLU A 66 1.61 -0.88 -20.68
C GLU A 66 2.73 0.10 -21.05
N PHE A 67 3.22 0.87 -20.08
CA PHE A 67 4.17 1.96 -20.30
C PHE A 67 5.58 1.70 -19.74
N GLY A 68 5.79 0.59 -19.03
CA GLY A 68 7.06 0.30 -18.34
C GLY A 68 8.29 0.31 -19.25
N ASP A 69 8.15 -0.23 -20.44
CA ASP A 69 9.23 -0.33 -21.43
C ASP A 69 9.31 0.86 -22.42
N ARG A 70 8.49 1.89 -22.20
CA ARG A 70 8.45 3.09 -23.05
C ARG A 70 9.04 4.27 -22.30
N THR A 71 9.65 5.19 -23.04
CA THR A 71 10.02 6.52 -22.54
C THR A 71 8.89 7.52 -22.82
N GLY A 72 8.71 8.51 -21.97
CA GLY A 72 7.77 9.60 -22.22
C GLY A 72 7.02 10.05 -20.96
N LEU A 73 6.21 11.10 -21.12
CA LEU A 73 5.56 11.82 -20.04
C LEU A 73 4.52 10.99 -19.28
N VAL A 74 3.85 10.04 -19.94
CA VAL A 74 2.87 9.15 -19.29
C VAL A 74 3.59 8.21 -18.32
N ARG A 75 4.67 7.59 -18.77
CA ARG A 75 5.51 6.75 -17.90
C ARG A 75 6.06 7.56 -16.72
N ASP A 76 6.56 8.75 -16.98
CA ASP A 76 7.13 9.62 -15.93
C ASP A 76 6.07 10.00 -14.89
N ALA A 77 4.83 10.29 -15.32
CA ALA A 77 3.72 10.57 -14.40
C ALA A 77 3.35 9.35 -13.54
N LEU A 78 3.33 8.15 -14.11
CA LEU A 78 3.11 6.89 -13.38
C LEU A 78 4.22 6.65 -12.34
N VAL A 79 5.47 6.72 -12.75
CA VAL A 79 6.63 6.54 -11.86
C VAL A 79 6.60 7.56 -10.72
N SER A 80 6.36 8.83 -11.02
CA SER A 80 6.26 9.88 -10.01
C SER A 80 5.17 9.59 -8.98
N SER A 81 3.98 9.18 -9.42
CA SER A 81 2.87 8.83 -8.52
C SER A 81 3.20 7.64 -7.65
N VAL A 82 3.76 6.58 -8.22
CA VAL A 82 4.19 5.38 -7.47
C VAL A 82 5.28 5.74 -6.46
N MET A 83 6.30 6.50 -6.86
CA MET A 83 7.37 6.92 -5.95
C MET A 83 6.87 7.80 -4.81
N THR A 84 5.81 8.58 -5.02
CA THR A 84 5.20 9.41 -3.98
C THR A 84 4.57 8.54 -2.88
N TRP A 85 3.75 7.56 -3.24
CA TRP A 85 3.16 6.68 -2.21
C TRP A 85 4.19 5.72 -1.60
N HIS A 86 5.21 5.30 -2.36
CA HIS A 86 6.34 4.56 -1.82
C HIS A 86 7.03 5.34 -0.70
N ALA A 87 7.33 6.61 -0.94
CA ALA A 87 7.96 7.49 0.06
C ALA A 87 7.07 7.65 1.32
N ALA A 88 5.76 7.81 1.15
CA ALA A 88 4.82 7.92 2.26
C ALA A 88 4.75 6.64 3.11
N MET A 89 4.68 5.47 2.46
CA MET A 89 4.68 4.18 3.16
C MET A 89 6.02 3.92 3.86
N LYS A 90 7.13 4.19 3.18
CA LYS A 90 8.46 4.07 3.78
C LYS A 90 8.60 4.96 5.01
N ARG A 91 8.12 6.21 4.94
CA ARG A 91 8.15 7.12 6.08
C ARG A 91 7.33 6.59 7.26
N ALA A 92 6.18 5.98 7.00
CA ALA A 92 5.39 5.33 8.06
C ALA A 92 6.15 4.18 8.72
N ILE A 93 6.90 3.38 7.96
CA ILE A 93 7.76 2.31 8.49
C ILE A 93 8.91 2.89 9.31
N GLU A 94 9.55 3.96 8.84
CA GLU A 94 10.62 4.68 9.57
C GLU A 94 10.11 5.19 10.92
N HIS A 95 8.89 5.74 10.99
CA HIS A 95 8.27 6.15 12.25
C HIS A 95 8.09 4.97 13.21
N CYS A 96 7.76 3.78 12.72
CA CYS A 96 7.71 2.58 13.55
C CYS A 96 9.07 2.25 14.18
N LYS A 97 10.16 2.42 13.43
CA LYS A 97 11.53 2.25 13.94
C LYS A 97 11.89 3.33 14.96
N GLU A 98 11.64 4.60 14.65
CA GLU A 98 11.92 5.75 15.53
C GLU A 98 11.21 5.58 16.88
N LEU A 99 10.03 4.97 16.91
CA LEU A 99 9.28 4.67 18.13
C LEU A 99 9.70 3.36 18.84
N GLY A 100 10.71 2.67 18.34
CA GLY A 100 11.18 1.41 18.91
C GLY A 100 10.20 0.23 18.77
N GLN A 101 9.27 0.32 17.84
CA GLN A 101 8.26 -0.73 17.60
C GLN A 101 8.75 -1.85 16.67
N LEU A 102 9.76 -1.57 15.85
CA LEU A 102 10.40 -2.55 14.98
C LEU A 102 11.79 -2.90 15.50
N ARG A 103 12.26 -4.09 15.16
CA ARG A 103 13.63 -4.53 15.44
C ARG A 103 14.63 -3.65 14.72
N ASP A 104 15.80 -3.44 15.31
CA ASP A 104 16.82 -2.53 14.77
C ASP A 104 17.35 -2.96 13.40
N GLU A 105 17.41 -4.27 13.15
CA GLU A 105 17.88 -4.85 11.89
C GLU A 105 16.87 -4.72 10.73
N VAL A 106 15.63 -4.32 10.99
CA VAL A 106 14.61 -4.16 9.94
C VAL A 106 14.98 -3.04 8.99
N SER A 107 15.09 -3.37 7.71
CA SER A 107 15.23 -2.39 6.63
C SER A 107 13.84 -1.87 6.21
N PRO A 108 13.58 -0.56 6.28
CA PRO A 108 12.33 0.01 5.77
C PRO A 108 12.08 -0.27 4.30
N GLU A 109 13.13 -0.27 3.49
CA GLU A 109 13.07 -0.58 2.05
C GLU A 109 12.64 -2.01 1.81
N GLN A 110 13.22 -2.97 2.56
CA GLN A 110 12.86 -4.38 2.43
C GLN A 110 11.43 -4.63 2.90
N MET A 111 11.03 -4.04 4.02
CA MET A 111 9.66 -4.17 4.52
C MET A 111 8.63 -3.59 3.54
N LEU A 112 8.91 -2.42 2.96
CA LEU A 112 8.09 -1.84 1.91
C LEU A 112 8.00 -2.75 0.68
N PHE A 113 9.12 -3.31 0.24
CA PHE A 113 9.16 -4.24 -0.89
C PHE A 113 8.25 -5.46 -0.65
N GLU A 114 8.30 -6.04 0.54
CA GLU A 114 7.47 -7.18 0.90
C GLU A 114 5.97 -6.81 0.95
N ILE A 115 5.63 -5.67 1.56
CA ILE A 115 4.24 -5.18 1.59
C ILE A 115 3.71 -4.92 0.18
N HIS A 116 4.50 -4.25 -0.66
CA HIS A 116 4.15 -4.02 -2.08
C HIS A 116 3.98 -5.32 -2.84
N GLY A 117 4.86 -6.30 -2.60
CA GLY A 117 4.75 -7.64 -3.18
C GLY A 117 3.42 -8.33 -2.88
N LEU A 118 2.89 -8.17 -1.65
CA LEU A 118 1.55 -8.67 -1.29
C LEU A 118 0.45 -8.03 -2.13
N ILE A 119 0.53 -6.72 -2.36
CA ILE A 119 -0.45 -5.98 -3.16
C ILE A 119 -0.41 -6.44 -4.63
N LEU A 120 0.78 -6.58 -5.20
CA LEU A 120 0.96 -7.06 -6.56
C LEU A 120 0.41 -8.49 -6.73
N ALA A 121 0.77 -9.39 -5.81
CA ALA A 121 0.27 -10.75 -5.80
C ALA A 121 -1.25 -10.80 -5.66
N LEU A 122 -1.81 -9.98 -4.76
CA LEU A 122 -3.25 -9.89 -4.55
C LEU A 122 -4.00 -9.52 -5.85
N HIS A 123 -3.56 -8.49 -6.56
CA HIS A 123 -4.20 -8.09 -7.82
C HIS A 123 -4.08 -9.19 -8.88
N TYR A 124 -2.95 -9.84 -8.99
CA TYR A 124 -2.74 -10.92 -9.94
C TYR A 124 -3.63 -12.13 -9.63
N GLU A 125 -3.64 -12.56 -8.37
CA GLU A 125 -4.43 -13.70 -7.92
C GLU A 125 -5.94 -13.44 -7.99
N ALA A 126 -6.40 -12.30 -7.47
CA ALA A 126 -7.82 -12.01 -7.37
C ALA A 126 -8.44 -11.63 -8.72
N ARG A 127 -7.74 -10.78 -9.51
CA ARG A 127 -8.29 -10.26 -10.76
C ARG A 127 -8.02 -11.16 -11.97
N PHE A 128 -6.79 -11.62 -12.14
CA PHE A 128 -6.39 -12.40 -13.31
C PHE A 128 -6.70 -13.88 -13.14
N LEU A 129 -6.24 -14.50 -12.04
CA LEU A 129 -6.46 -15.93 -11.79
C LEU A 129 -7.83 -16.23 -11.16
N GLN A 130 -8.52 -15.21 -10.63
CA GLN A 130 -9.80 -15.35 -9.92
C GLN A 130 -9.72 -16.34 -8.75
N THR A 131 -8.57 -16.39 -8.08
CA THR A 131 -8.34 -17.25 -6.93
C THR A 131 -9.14 -16.75 -5.73
N PRO A 132 -9.97 -17.58 -5.09
CA PRO A 132 -10.69 -17.19 -3.88
C PRO A 132 -9.74 -16.94 -2.72
N GLU A 133 -10.20 -16.20 -1.70
CA GLU A 133 -9.46 -15.91 -0.45
C GLU A 133 -8.16 -15.11 -0.64
N SER A 134 -7.93 -14.49 -1.80
CA SER A 134 -6.70 -13.74 -2.09
C SER A 134 -6.52 -12.55 -1.14
N ILE A 135 -7.60 -11.86 -0.77
CA ILE A 135 -7.57 -10.74 0.19
C ILE A 135 -7.14 -11.25 1.57
N ASP A 136 -7.69 -12.36 2.05
CA ASP A 136 -7.33 -12.94 3.35
C ASP A 136 -5.87 -13.38 3.39
N ARG A 137 -5.35 -13.89 2.28
CA ARG A 137 -3.92 -14.22 2.14
C ARG A 137 -3.03 -12.99 2.21
N ALA A 138 -3.40 -11.89 1.58
CA ALA A 138 -2.66 -10.64 1.66
C ALA A 138 -2.66 -10.08 3.09
N ILE A 139 -3.79 -10.11 3.79
CA ILE A 139 -3.91 -9.68 5.19
C ILE A 139 -3.05 -10.57 6.09
N THR A 140 -3.10 -11.89 5.90
CA THR A 140 -2.26 -12.84 6.63
C THR A 140 -0.77 -12.56 6.39
N GLY A 141 -0.38 -12.32 5.14
CA GLY A 141 0.98 -11.96 4.77
C GLY A 141 1.46 -10.68 5.47
N PHE A 142 0.64 -9.65 5.51
CA PHE A 142 0.95 -8.41 6.23
C PHE A 142 1.12 -8.65 7.74
N ASN A 143 0.22 -9.41 8.36
CA ASN A 143 0.34 -9.76 9.78
C ASN A 143 1.64 -10.54 10.07
N ASN A 144 2.04 -11.44 9.18
CA ASN A 144 3.30 -12.18 9.29
C ASN A 144 4.52 -11.26 9.18
N ILE A 145 4.49 -10.28 8.27
CA ILE A 145 5.56 -9.26 8.17
C ILE A 145 5.65 -8.47 9.48
N LEU A 146 4.53 -7.98 10.00
CA LEU A 146 4.51 -7.24 11.26
C LEU A 146 5.02 -8.09 12.43
N ALA A 147 4.57 -9.33 12.57
CA ALA A 147 4.99 -10.23 13.64
C ALA A 147 6.50 -10.47 13.60
N ARG A 148 7.07 -10.70 12.42
CA ARG A 148 8.51 -10.91 12.23
C ARG A 148 9.33 -9.65 12.51
N CYS A 149 8.83 -8.49 12.08
CA CYS A 149 9.56 -7.21 12.16
C CYS A 149 9.41 -6.50 13.50
N SER A 150 8.37 -6.80 14.28
CA SER A 150 8.08 -6.11 15.54
C SER A 150 9.05 -6.49 16.66
N GLN A 151 9.35 -5.52 17.52
CA GLN A 151 10.04 -5.77 18.78
C GLN A 151 9.20 -6.70 19.67
N PRO A 152 9.79 -7.66 20.37
CA PRO A 152 9.06 -8.61 21.23
C PRO A 152 8.19 -7.95 22.31
N ALA A 153 8.61 -6.81 22.87
CA ALA A 153 7.86 -6.04 23.86
C ALA A 153 6.62 -5.38 23.25
N ALA A 154 6.70 -4.90 21.99
CA ALA A 154 5.58 -4.32 21.26
C ALA A 154 4.57 -5.40 20.81
N ALA A 155 5.02 -6.59 20.47
CA ALA A 155 4.16 -7.72 20.13
C ALA A 155 3.26 -8.14 21.29
N LYS A 156 3.77 -8.14 22.52
CA LYS A 156 2.98 -8.43 23.74
C LYS A 156 1.90 -7.39 24.01
N ALA A 157 2.19 -6.11 23.80
CA ALA A 157 1.22 -5.02 24.00
C ALA A 157 0.07 -5.09 22.97
N LEU A 158 0.37 -5.45 21.71
CA LEU A 158 -0.64 -5.64 20.66
C LEU A 158 -1.57 -6.84 20.94
N THR A 159 -1.04 -7.93 21.50
CA THR A 159 -1.83 -9.11 21.85
C THR A 159 -2.77 -8.84 23.03
N LEU A 160 -2.31 -8.08 24.01
CA LEU A 160 -3.13 -7.68 25.17
C LEU A 160 -4.27 -6.71 24.80
N SER A 161 -4.03 -5.77 23.89
CA SER A 161 -5.08 -4.84 23.43
C SER A 161 -6.18 -5.53 22.62
N THR A 162 -5.86 -6.64 21.95
CA THR A 162 -6.84 -7.42 21.17
C THR A 162 -7.71 -8.32 22.05
N GLN A 163 -7.22 -8.70 23.24
CA GLN A 163 -7.98 -9.51 24.20
C GLN A 163 -8.97 -8.69 25.03
N THR A 164 -8.66 -7.43 25.31
CA THR A 164 -9.54 -6.52 26.09
C THR A 164 -10.78 -6.07 25.32
N ILE A 165 -10.84 -6.25 24.03
CA ILE A 165 -12.00 -5.88 23.17
C ILE A 165 -13.01 -7.05 23.06
N LYS A 166 -12.68 -8.24 23.57
CA LYS A 166 -13.55 -9.44 23.51
C LYS A 166 -14.28 -9.80 24.82
N GLU A 167 -14.12 -9.00 25.84
CA GLU A 167 -14.93 -9.04 27.07
C GLU A 167 -15.91 -7.86 27.11
#